data_b4bc833faf9643b862ec2f24136116e4
#
_entry.id   b4bc833faf9643b862ec2f24136116e4
#
_cell.length_a   1.000
_cell.length_b   1.000
_cell.length_c   1.000
_cell.angle_alpha   90.00
_cell.angle_beta   90.00
_cell.angle_gamma   90.00
#
_symmetry.space_group_name_H-M   'P 1'
#
loop_
_entity.id
_entity.type
_entity.pdbx_description
1 polymer ?
#
loop_
_entity_poly.entity_id
_entity_poly.type
_entity_poly.pdbx_seq_one_letter_code
_entity_poly.pdbx_strand_id
1 'polypeptide(L)'
;MKQLLSAILLLQILFTGCYDHHSAPKPSENEQIVTATIADLYEMCNGSQIIQIKSSISTHGVVVSSDSQSFINKAIYIDDGTATAKISIDMSQISSLYPIGSKLTISLNGLVLTIRNYQLHIAMLDNDDPTEIKGIKSEVLLDRHISCESRPYTVEPQVVLPYELNSLLCGKLVRLEGMMHSPTDEADSYIAGGFHRFSNLRGDHTYIYIDQYSSAFGKPLPTGEVTLTGIVTWYPEIYGEKNTIALLPRYKSDIGM
;
A
#
# COMPACT_ATOMS: atom_id res chain seq x y z
N MET A 1 33.56 50.91 12.79
CA MET A 1 32.44 50.50 11.90
C MET A 1 32.87 49.72 10.66
N LYS A 2 33.92 50.11 9.91
CA LYS A 2 34.34 49.36 8.70
C LYS A 2 34.82 47.93 8.96
N GLN A 3 35.48 47.64 10.09
CA GLN A 3 35.97 46.29 10.44
C GLN A 3 34.84 45.36 10.89
N LEU A 4 33.76 45.86 11.48
CA LEU A 4 32.59 45.06 11.87
C LEU A 4 31.76 44.63 10.64
N LEU A 5 31.65 45.48 9.63
CA LEU A 5 30.96 45.14 8.37
C LEU A 5 31.70 44.03 7.58
N SER A 6 33.05 44.04 7.63
CA SER A 6 33.88 43.04 6.93
C SER A 6 33.74 41.65 7.58
N ALA A 7 33.60 41.58 8.92
CA ALA A 7 33.41 40.31 9.65
C ALA A 7 32.03 39.72 9.41
N ILE A 8 30.98 40.52 9.26
CA ILE A 8 29.63 40.06 8.97
C ILE A 8 29.52 39.55 7.53
N LEU A 9 30.22 40.15 6.57
CA LEU A 9 30.24 39.66 5.19
C LEU A 9 31.00 38.34 5.03
N LEU A 10 32.03 38.08 5.82
CA LEU A 10 32.77 36.80 5.80
C LEU A 10 31.98 35.64 6.43
N LEU A 11 31.07 35.93 7.37
CA LEU A 11 30.25 34.89 8.03
C LEU A 11 29.10 34.39 7.16
N GLN A 12 28.69 35.12 6.15
CA GLN A 12 27.61 34.70 5.23
C GLN A 12 28.06 33.70 4.15
N ILE A 13 29.38 33.55 3.93
CA ILE A 13 29.93 32.61 2.92
C ILE A 13 30.02 31.19 3.42
N LEU A 14 29.86 30.94 4.74
CA LEU A 14 30.00 29.60 5.33
C LEU A 14 28.73 28.75 5.32
N PHE A 15 27.61 29.25 4.82
CA PHE A 15 26.32 28.54 4.78
C PHE A 15 25.84 28.13 3.38
N THR A 16 26.63 28.32 2.34
CA THR A 16 26.37 27.71 1.04
C THR A 16 26.96 26.31 0.98
N GLY A 17 26.52 25.43 1.86
CA GLY A 17 26.66 24.00 1.67
C GLY A 17 25.74 23.62 0.51
N CYS A 18 26.30 23.39 -0.67
CA CYS A 18 25.60 22.70 -1.74
C CYS A 18 25.19 21.33 -1.20
N TYR A 19 23.92 21.14 -0.97
CA TYR A 19 23.34 19.81 -0.78
C TYR A 19 23.31 19.18 -2.19
N ASP A 20 24.41 18.53 -2.55
CA ASP A 20 24.44 17.72 -3.76
C ASP A 20 23.48 16.55 -3.53
N HIS A 21 22.32 16.60 -4.18
CA HIS A 21 21.53 15.42 -4.41
C HIS A 21 22.42 14.44 -5.18
N HIS A 22 23.02 13.51 -4.48
CA HIS A 22 23.62 12.35 -5.11
C HIS A 22 22.47 11.55 -5.74
N SER A 23 22.21 11.82 -7.02
CA SER A 23 21.37 10.94 -7.83
C SER A 23 21.98 9.55 -7.74
N ALA A 24 21.17 8.54 -7.39
CA ALA A 24 21.60 7.16 -7.43
C ALA A 24 22.24 6.88 -8.80
N PRO A 25 23.32 6.09 -8.88
CA PRO A 25 23.96 5.76 -10.14
C PRO A 25 22.92 5.15 -11.07
N LYS A 26 22.73 5.77 -12.25
CA LYS A 26 21.86 5.21 -13.29
C LYS A 26 22.36 3.82 -13.64
N PRO A 27 21.46 2.85 -13.85
CA PRO A 27 21.85 1.54 -14.39
C PRO A 27 22.71 1.74 -15.65
N SER A 28 23.72 0.91 -15.85
CA SER A 28 24.57 0.98 -17.04
C SER A 28 23.69 0.82 -18.28
N GLU A 29 23.88 1.64 -19.30
CA GLU A 29 23.07 1.71 -20.53
C GLU A 29 23.00 0.38 -21.34
N ASN A 30 23.65 -0.69 -20.90
CA ASN A 30 23.76 -1.98 -21.56
C ASN A 30 23.01 -3.14 -20.86
N GLU A 31 22.32 -2.94 -19.73
CA GLU A 31 21.48 -3.98 -19.15
C GLU A 31 20.09 -3.94 -19.79
N GLN A 32 19.76 -5.01 -20.50
CA GLN A 32 18.43 -5.21 -21.07
C GLN A 32 17.45 -5.44 -19.91
N ILE A 33 16.70 -4.40 -19.51
CA ILE A 33 15.67 -4.50 -18.47
C ILE A 33 14.49 -5.27 -19.05
N VAL A 34 14.21 -6.43 -18.50
CA VAL A 34 13.00 -7.21 -18.84
C VAL A 34 11.86 -6.65 -18.01
N THR A 35 10.82 -6.15 -18.66
CA THR A 35 9.60 -5.70 -17.97
C THR A 35 8.64 -6.88 -17.84
N ALA A 36 8.22 -7.20 -16.60
CA ALA A 36 7.22 -8.21 -16.28
C ALA A 36 5.94 -7.55 -15.78
N THR A 37 4.79 -8.09 -16.13
CA THR A 37 3.51 -7.72 -15.54
C THR A 37 3.42 -8.26 -14.11
N ILE A 38 2.51 -7.71 -13.29
CA ILE A 38 2.29 -8.25 -11.94
C ILE A 38 1.77 -9.70 -12.02
N ALA A 39 0.97 -10.04 -13.04
CA ALA A 39 0.54 -11.42 -13.27
C ALA A 39 1.73 -12.36 -13.54
N ASP A 40 2.72 -11.94 -14.37
CA ASP A 40 3.94 -12.72 -14.59
C ASP A 40 4.71 -12.96 -13.29
N LEU A 41 4.71 -11.96 -12.38
CA LEU A 41 5.36 -12.12 -11.07
C LEU A 41 4.64 -13.13 -10.16
N TYR A 42 3.30 -13.23 -10.26
CA TYR A 42 2.57 -14.29 -9.58
C TYR A 42 2.97 -15.67 -10.11
N GLU A 43 3.12 -15.82 -11.42
CA GLU A 43 3.55 -17.08 -12.04
C GLU A 43 4.98 -17.48 -11.65
N MET A 44 5.86 -16.50 -11.40
CA MET A 44 7.20 -16.75 -10.87
C MET A 44 7.18 -17.33 -9.45
N CYS A 45 6.12 -17.03 -8.67
CA CYS A 45 6.00 -17.44 -7.28
C CYS A 45 5.36 -18.82 -7.19
N ASN A 46 6.11 -19.81 -6.72
CA ASN A 46 5.59 -21.15 -6.46
C ASN A 46 5.14 -21.28 -4.99
N GLY A 47 3.89 -20.87 -4.72
CA GLY A 47 3.32 -20.87 -3.37
C GLY A 47 3.89 -19.75 -2.47
N SER A 48 4.02 -20.03 -1.17
CA SER A 48 4.46 -19.04 -0.16
C SER A 48 5.98 -18.92 -0.03
N GLN A 49 6.75 -19.50 -0.93
CA GLN A 49 8.22 -19.40 -0.88
C GLN A 49 8.68 -17.98 -1.16
N ILE A 50 9.75 -17.56 -0.49
CA ILE A 50 10.42 -16.29 -0.74
C ILE A 50 11.38 -16.46 -1.89
N ILE A 51 11.18 -15.71 -2.97
CA ILE A 51 12.03 -15.75 -4.17
C ILE A 51 12.83 -14.47 -4.25
N GLN A 52 14.15 -14.57 -4.14
CA GLN A 52 15.03 -13.43 -4.34
C GLN A 52 15.29 -13.18 -5.82
N ILE A 53 15.01 -11.99 -6.30
CA ILE A 53 15.27 -11.57 -7.67
C ILE A 53 16.72 -11.10 -7.80
N LYS A 54 17.48 -11.76 -8.68
CA LYS A 54 18.90 -11.46 -8.95
C LYS A 54 19.14 -10.94 -10.36
N SER A 55 18.12 -10.90 -11.18
CA SER A 55 18.15 -10.42 -12.57
C SER A 55 17.57 -9.03 -12.71
N SER A 56 17.91 -8.33 -13.78
CA SER A 56 17.40 -7.00 -14.12
C SER A 56 15.96 -7.08 -14.64
N ILE A 57 15.02 -7.42 -13.75
CA ILE A 57 13.58 -7.43 -14.00
C ILE A 57 12.98 -6.17 -13.37
N SER A 58 12.07 -5.53 -14.08
CA SER A 58 11.23 -4.46 -13.56
C SER A 58 9.75 -4.80 -13.73
N THR A 59 8.92 -4.22 -12.89
CA THR A 59 7.46 -4.20 -13.06
C THR A 59 6.94 -2.78 -12.92
N HIS A 60 5.68 -2.55 -13.23
CA HIS A 60 5.05 -1.25 -13.06
C HIS A 60 3.63 -1.41 -12.52
N GLY A 61 3.07 -0.32 -12.01
CA GLY A 61 1.67 -0.29 -11.59
C GLY A 61 1.28 1.08 -11.07
N VAL A 62 -0.01 1.34 -11.01
CA VAL A 62 -0.60 2.57 -10.49
C VAL A 62 -0.91 2.39 -9.01
N VAL A 63 -0.52 3.36 -8.18
CA VAL A 63 -0.80 3.35 -6.73
C VAL A 63 -2.30 3.49 -6.50
N VAL A 64 -2.89 2.54 -5.75
CA VAL A 64 -4.32 2.50 -5.44
C VAL A 64 -4.61 2.69 -3.94
N SER A 65 -3.58 2.77 -3.08
CA SER A 65 -3.69 2.90 -1.63
C SER A 65 -3.07 4.19 -1.10
N SER A 66 -3.39 4.54 0.16
CA SER A 66 -2.82 5.69 0.86
C SER A 66 -2.64 5.40 2.34
N ASP A 67 -1.55 5.88 2.93
CA ASP A 67 -1.29 5.87 4.38
C ASP A 67 -1.59 7.21 5.05
N SER A 68 -2.11 8.20 4.31
CA SER A 68 -2.33 9.58 4.81
C SER A 68 -3.28 9.67 6.01
N GLN A 69 -4.18 8.69 6.17
CA GLN A 69 -5.10 8.57 7.29
C GLN A 69 -4.85 7.32 8.15
N SER A 70 -3.73 6.63 7.90
CA SER A 70 -3.24 5.47 8.65
C SER A 70 -4.20 4.28 8.72
N PHE A 71 -5.09 4.11 7.74
CA PHE A 71 -5.86 2.87 7.57
C PHE A 71 -4.98 1.75 7.01
N ILE A 72 -4.04 2.11 6.13
CA ILE A 72 -3.04 1.22 5.57
C ILE A 72 -1.69 1.76 6.00
N ASN A 73 -0.89 0.95 6.67
CA ASN A 73 0.41 1.36 7.20
C ASN A 73 1.53 0.53 6.58
N LYS A 74 2.70 1.16 6.39
CA LYS A 74 3.95 0.50 5.97
C LYS A 74 3.84 -0.29 4.66
N ALA A 75 2.93 0.11 3.78
CA ALA A 75 2.75 -0.53 2.49
C ALA A 75 2.07 0.40 1.48
N ILE A 76 2.35 0.17 0.21
CA ILE A 76 1.55 0.66 -0.92
C ILE A 76 1.05 -0.52 -1.74
N TYR A 77 -0.13 -0.36 -2.31
CA TYR A 77 -0.74 -1.31 -3.24
C TYR A 77 -0.72 -0.70 -4.62
N ILE A 78 -0.27 -1.48 -5.59
CA ILE A 78 -0.22 -1.09 -7.00
C ILE A 78 -1.03 -2.06 -7.85
N ASP A 79 -1.61 -1.53 -8.93
CA ASP A 79 -2.39 -2.29 -9.92
C ASP A 79 -1.86 -1.94 -11.33
N ASP A 80 -1.54 -2.94 -12.15
CA ASP A 80 -1.11 -2.77 -13.55
C ASP A 80 -2.20 -3.15 -14.56
N GLY A 81 -3.39 -3.48 -14.07
CA GLY A 81 -4.52 -3.98 -14.88
C GLY A 81 -4.51 -5.50 -15.05
N THR A 82 -3.39 -6.18 -14.91
CA THR A 82 -3.31 -7.66 -14.95
C THR A 82 -3.51 -8.26 -13.57
N ALA A 83 -2.88 -7.69 -12.54
CA ALA A 83 -2.97 -8.10 -11.15
C ALA A 83 -2.59 -6.95 -10.22
N THR A 84 -2.51 -7.22 -8.91
CA THR A 84 -2.10 -6.26 -7.89
C THR A 84 -0.93 -6.78 -7.07
N ALA A 85 -0.09 -5.86 -6.58
CA ALA A 85 1.00 -6.20 -5.68
C ALA A 85 1.03 -5.26 -4.47
N LYS A 86 1.45 -5.78 -3.33
CA LYS A 86 1.74 -5.01 -2.12
C LYS A 86 3.25 -4.80 -2.02
N ILE A 87 3.69 -3.54 -2.03
CA ILE A 87 5.08 -3.18 -1.76
C ILE A 87 5.20 -2.86 -0.27
N SER A 88 6.01 -3.64 0.44
CA SER A 88 6.27 -3.42 1.87
C SER A 88 7.31 -2.30 2.04
N ILE A 89 6.95 -1.25 2.79
CA ILE A 89 7.80 -0.09 3.02
C ILE A 89 7.75 0.22 4.52
N ASP A 90 8.90 0.12 5.21
CA ASP A 90 8.97 0.36 6.65
C ASP A 90 9.24 1.85 6.97
N MET A 91 8.40 2.70 6.40
CA MET A 91 8.37 4.16 6.59
C MET A 91 6.92 4.62 6.77
N SER A 92 6.74 5.85 7.23
CA SER A 92 5.45 6.53 7.34
C SER A 92 5.34 7.65 6.30
N GLN A 93 4.11 8.14 6.06
CA GLN A 93 3.80 9.23 5.10
C GLN A 93 4.23 8.91 3.66
N ILE A 94 4.16 7.65 3.27
CA ILE A 94 4.54 7.16 1.94
C ILE A 94 3.67 7.80 0.86
N SER A 95 2.42 8.12 1.18
CA SER A 95 1.49 8.80 0.26
C SER A 95 1.92 10.22 -0.14
N SER A 96 2.86 10.85 0.58
CA SER A 96 3.47 12.11 0.17
C SER A 96 4.49 11.93 -0.95
N LEU A 97 5.15 10.77 -1.00
CA LEU A 97 6.11 10.41 -2.04
C LEU A 97 5.40 9.78 -3.26
N TYR A 98 4.44 8.90 -2.97
CA TYR A 98 3.69 8.13 -3.97
C TYR A 98 2.19 8.26 -3.74
N PRO A 99 1.57 9.38 -4.11
CA PRO A 99 0.12 9.57 -3.96
C PRO A 99 -0.68 8.61 -4.87
N ILE A 100 -1.94 8.38 -4.53
CA ILE A 100 -2.87 7.59 -5.37
C ILE A 100 -2.87 8.15 -6.79
N GLY A 101 -2.83 7.25 -7.77
CA GLY A 101 -2.74 7.57 -9.19
C GLY A 101 -1.30 7.72 -9.71
N SER A 102 -0.28 7.73 -8.85
CA SER A 102 1.11 7.68 -9.31
C SER A 102 1.39 6.36 -10.02
N LYS A 103 1.97 6.41 -11.21
CA LYS A 103 2.49 5.21 -11.86
C LYS A 103 3.94 5.01 -11.45
N LEU A 104 4.19 3.85 -10.86
CA LEU A 104 5.51 3.46 -10.40
C LEU A 104 6.12 2.43 -11.35
N THR A 105 7.43 2.53 -11.56
CA THR A 105 8.24 1.45 -12.12
C THR A 105 9.16 0.95 -11.01
N ILE A 106 9.14 -0.36 -10.77
CA ILE A 106 9.86 -1.02 -9.69
C ILE A 106 10.96 -1.90 -10.26
N SER A 107 12.22 -1.59 -9.95
CA SER A 107 13.37 -2.47 -10.21
C SER A 107 13.42 -3.56 -9.14
N LEU A 108 13.26 -4.80 -9.53
CA LEU A 108 13.13 -5.93 -8.61
C LEU A 108 14.48 -6.55 -8.21
N ASN A 109 15.58 -6.23 -8.89
CA ASN A 109 16.90 -6.78 -8.56
C ASN A 109 17.30 -6.48 -7.11
N GLY A 110 17.51 -7.52 -6.31
CA GLY A 110 17.81 -7.43 -4.87
C GLY A 110 16.59 -7.47 -3.96
N LEU A 111 15.38 -7.32 -4.51
CA LEU A 111 14.12 -7.51 -3.77
C LEU A 111 13.70 -8.98 -3.77
N VAL A 112 12.69 -9.28 -2.95
CA VAL A 112 12.08 -10.60 -2.87
C VAL A 112 10.61 -10.53 -3.23
N LEU A 113 10.11 -11.63 -3.80
CA LEU A 113 8.70 -11.88 -4.08
C LEU A 113 8.21 -13.02 -3.20
N THR A 114 7.00 -12.91 -2.70
CA THR A 114 6.29 -14.01 -1.99
C THR A 114 4.79 -13.78 -2.07
N ILE A 115 4.00 -14.87 -2.06
CA ILE A 115 2.54 -14.78 -1.97
C ILE A 115 2.15 -15.08 -0.51
N ARG A 116 1.50 -14.12 0.14
CA ARG A 116 0.93 -14.25 1.48
C ARG A 116 -0.53 -13.80 1.46
N ASN A 117 -1.42 -14.59 2.03
CA ASN A 117 -2.85 -14.30 2.07
C ASN A 117 -3.41 -13.98 0.68
N TYR A 118 -3.07 -14.78 -0.32
CA TYR A 118 -3.45 -14.65 -1.73
C TYR A 118 -2.95 -13.37 -2.42
N GLN A 119 -2.01 -12.66 -1.81
CA GLN A 119 -1.48 -11.41 -2.34
C GLN A 119 0.02 -11.48 -2.59
N LEU A 120 0.45 -10.97 -3.74
CA LEU A 120 1.87 -10.82 -4.07
C LEU A 120 2.47 -9.70 -3.22
N HIS A 121 3.56 -10.02 -2.51
CA HIS A 121 4.37 -9.05 -1.79
C HIS A 121 5.70 -8.83 -2.52
N ILE A 122 6.05 -7.57 -2.70
CA ILE A 122 7.37 -7.10 -3.12
C ILE A 122 8.02 -6.49 -1.87
N ALA A 123 9.17 -7.01 -1.44
CA ALA A 123 9.76 -6.65 -0.17
C ALA A 123 11.28 -6.82 -0.17
N MET A 124 11.92 -6.54 0.93
CA MET A 124 13.31 -6.92 1.20
C MET A 124 13.34 -8.22 2.01
N LEU A 125 14.41 -9.01 1.82
CA LEU A 125 14.66 -10.16 2.69
C LEU A 125 15.01 -9.68 4.09
N ASP A 126 14.50 -10.37 5.11
CA ASP A 126 15.01 -10.19 6.46
C ASP A 126 16.37 -10.90 6.58
N ASN A 127 17.43 -10.13 6.86
CA ASN A 127 18.77 -10.68 7.00
C ASN A 127 18.95 -11.51 8.29
N ASP A 128 18.11 -11.26 9.29
CA ASP A 128 18.17 -11.94 10.58
C ASP A 128 17.30 -13.23 10.57
N ASP A 129 16.27 -13.25 9.74
CA ASP A 129 15.40 -14.41 9.51
C ASP A 129 15.07 -14.55 8.02
N PRO A 130 15.74 -15.47 7.28
CA PRO A 130 15.51 -15.64 5.85
C PRO A 130 14.14 -16.23 5.49
N THR A 131 13.32 -16.60 6.48
CA THR A 131 11.93 -17.03 6.29
C THR A 131 10.95 -15.85 6.35
N GLU A 132 11.45 -14.65 6.69
CA GLU A 132 10.66 -13.45 6.85
C GLU A 132 11.04 -12.36 5.83
N ILE A 133 10.11 -11.44 5.60
CA ILE A 133 10.28 -10.29 4.73
C ILE A 133 10.20 -9.00 5.54
N LYS A 134 10.99 -7.99 5.12
CA LYS A 134 11.00 -6.64 5.70
C LYS A 134 10.57 -5.60 4.66
N GLY A 135 10.04 -4.48 5.12
CA GLY A 135 9.79 -3.31 4.28
C GLY A 135 11.08 -2.59 3.88
N ILE A 136 11.03 -1.85 2.78
CA ILE A 136 12.11 -0.95 2.36
C ILE A 136 12.20 0.18 3.40
N LYS A 137 13.40 0.41 3.99
CA LYS A 137 13.54 1.21 5.23
C LYS A 137 13.99 2.66 5.01
N SER A 138 14.38 3.05 3.81
CA SER A 138 14.97 4.38 3.60
C SER A 138 14.65 4.92 2.22
N GLU A 139 14.61 6.25 2.09
CA GLU A 139 14.42 6.94 0.82
C GLU A 139 15.50 6.55 -0.21
N VAL A 140 16.76 6.39 0.21
CA VAL A 140 17.84 5.95 -0.68
C VAL A 140 17.57 4.58 -1.30
N LEU A 141 16.97 3.64 -0.54
CA LEU A 141 16.57 2.34 -1.06
C LEU A 141 15.32 2.45 -1.93
N LEU A 142 14.36 3.32 -1.57
CA LEU A 142 13.21 3.60 -2.41
C LEU A 142 13.66 4.15 -3.76
N ASP A 143 14.51 5.17 -3.79
CA ASP A 143 15.04 5.78 -5.02
C ASP A 143 15.83 4.78 -5.90
N ARG A 144 16.46 3.79 -5.27
CA ARG A 144 17.14 2.71 -6.01
C ARG A 144 16.16 1.79 -6.74
N HIS A 145 15.03 1.51 -6.11
CA HIS A 145 14.09 0.50 -6.60
C HIS A 145 12.85 1.08 -7.26
N ILE A 146 12.44 2.29 -6.93
CA ILE A 146 11.16 2.86 -7.36
C ILE A 146 11.41 4.18 -8.10
N SER A 147 10.94 4.25 -9.34
CA SER A 147 10.79 5.52 -10.05
C SER A 147 9.31 5.84 -10.23
N CYS A 148 8.96 7.14 -10.11
CA CYS A 148 7.59 7.62 -10.15
C CYS A 148 7.38 8.55 -11.36
N GLU A 149 6.35 8.30 -12.16
CA GLU A 149 5.93 9.21 -13.23
C GLU A 149 5.18 10.41 -12.65
N SER A 150 5.43 11.60 -13.20
CA SER A 150 4.87 12.87 -12.71
C SER A 150 3.38 13.08 -13.02
N ARG A 151 2.74 12.24 -13.81
CA ARG A 151 1.33 12.38 -14.20
C ARG A 151 0.47 11.41 -13.39
N PRO A 152 -0.53 11.90 -12.64
CA PRO A 152 -1.46 11.03 -11.94
C PRO A 152 -2.42 10.36 -12.95
N TYR A 153 -2.64 9.08 -12.73
CA TYR A 153 -3.67 8.28 -13.41
C TYR A 153 -4.96 8.32 -12.58
N THR A 154 -6.10 8.27 -13.25
CA THR A 154 -7.38 8.09 -12.56
C THR A 154 -7.46 6.67 -11.99
N VAL A 155 -7.82 6.56 -10.71
CA VAL A 155 -8.00 5.29 -10.00
C VAL A 155 -9.47 5.13 -9.69
N GLU A 156 -10.12 4.23 -10.42
CA GLU A 156 -11.53 3.88 -10.21
C GLU A 156 -11.63 2.52 -9.52
N PRO A 157 -12.40 2.40 -8.41
CA PRO A 157 -12.63 1.12 -7.78
C PRO A 157 -13.53 0.24 -8.65
N GLN A 158 -13.24 -1.05 -8.69
CA GLN A 158 -14.13 -2.03 -9.31
C GLN A 158 -15.41 -2.16 -8.48
N VAL A 159 -16.58 -1.91 -9.08
CA VAL A 159 -17.87 -2.13 -8.41
C VAL A 159 -18.15 -3.64 -8.38
N VAL A 160 -18.39 -4.17 -7.18
CA VAL A 160 -18.71 -5.58 -6.96
C VAL A 160 -19.81 -5.74 -5.93
N LEU A 161 -20.44 -6.90 -5.90
CA LEU A 161 -21.41 -7.27 -4.85
C LEU A 161 -20.69 -8.03 -3.72
N PRO A 162 -21.16 -7.96 -2.46
CA PRO A 162 -20.48 -8.61 -1.34
C PRO A 162 -20.23 -10.12 -1.57
N TYR A 163 -21.13 -10.85 -2.19
CA TYR A 163 -20.97 -12.28 -2.48
C TYR A 163 -19.96 -12.60 -3.60
N GLU A 164 -19.52 -11.60 -4.37
CA GLU A 164 -18.47 -11.73 -5.39
C GLU A 164 -17.06 -11.62 -4.80
N LEU A 165 -16.97 -11.12 -3.55
CA LEU A 165 -15.70 -11.02 -2.86
C LEU A 165 -15.09 -12.41 -2.64
N ASN A 166 -13.85 -12.57 -3.10
CA ASN A 166 -13.13 -13.83 -2.98
C ASN A 166 -11.61 -13.57 -2.99
N SER A 167 -10.82 -14.63 -2.80
CA SER A 167 -9.36 -14.52 -2.71
C SER A 167 -8.67 -14.04 -3.99
N LEU A 168 -9.30 -14.17 -5.17
CA LEU A 168 -8.76 -13.67 -6.44
C LEU A 168 -8.79 -12.15 -6.54
N LEU A 169 -9.63 -11.49 -5.72
CA LEU A 169 -9.70 -10.05 -5.64
C LEU A 169 -8.73 -9.45 -4.62
N CYS A 170 -7.95 -10.26 -3.89
CA CYS A 170 -7.02 -9.76 -2.89
C CYS A 170 -6.04 -8.74 -3.51
N GLY A 171 -5.94 -7.57 -2.88
CA GLY A 171 -5.17 -6.43 -3.35
C GLY A 171 -5.91 -5.48 -4.30
N LYS A 172 -7.03 -5.89 -4.91
CA LYS A 172 -7.84 -5.00 -5.76
C LYS A 172 -8.56 -3.95 -4.93
N LEU A 173 -8.67 -2.75 -5.50
CA LEU A 173 -9.53 -1.70 -4.99
C LEU A 173 -10.96 -1.95 -5.47
N VAL A 174 -11.88 -2.14 -4.53
CA VAL A 174 -13.30 -2.41 -4.84
C VAL A 174 -14.22 -1.39 -4.20
N ARG A 175 -15.46 -1.32 -4.73
CA ARG A 175 -16.57 -0.54 -4.19
C ARG A 175 -17.80 -1.43 -4.03
N LEU A 176 -18.44 -1.34 -2.85
CA LEU A 176 -19.68 -2.00 -2.49
C LEU A 176 -20.72 -0.93 -2.18
N GLU A 177 -21.86 -0.97 -2.83
CA GLU A 177 -22.96 -0.01 -2.63
C GLU A 177 -24.05 -0.61 -1.74
N GLY A 178 -24.85 0.24 -1.08
CA GLY A 178 -26.00 -0.18 -0.30
C GLY A 178 -25.64 -0.96 0.97
N MET A 179 -24.53 -0.65 1.60
CA MET A 179 -24.03 -1.34 2.78
C MET A 179 -24.42 -0.58 4.06
N MET A 180 -24.79 -1.32 5.09
CA MET A 180 -25.12 -0.77 6.42
C MET A 180 -24.29 -1.48 7.48
N HIS A 181 -23.79 -0.75 8.48
CA HIS A 181 -23.17 -1.36 9.64
C HIS A 181 -24.15 -2.29 10.34
N SER A 182 -23.76 -3.54 10.53
CA SER A 182 -24.62 -4.62 11.03
C SER A 182 -23.87 -5.45 12.07
N PRO A 183 -23.67 -4.91 13.28
CA PRO A 183 -22.96 -5.59 14.35
C PRO A 183 -23.60 -6.95 14.67
N THR A 184 -22.76 -7.96 14.95
CA THR A 184 -23.21 -9.33 15.23
C THR A 184 -23.41 -9.58 16.72
N ASP A 185 -22.73 -8.83 17.55
CA ASP A 185 -22.79 -8.91 19.02
C ASP A 185 -22.35 -7.57 19.66
N GLU A 186 -22.32 -7.54 21.01
CA GLU A 186 -21.87 -6.35 21.75
C GLU A 186 -20.38 -6.02 21.56
N ALA A 187 -19.58 -6.95 21.04
CA ALA A 187 -18.16 -6.73 20.78
C ALA A 187 -17.94 -5.93 19.50
N ASP A 188 -18.86 -6.02 18.52
CA ASP A 188 -18.85 -5.19 17.30
C ASP A 188 -19.51 -3.83 17.61
N SER A 189 -18.71 -2.92 18.15
CA SER A 189 -19.11 -1.60 18.61
C SER A 189 -19.46 -0.66 17.43
N TYR A 190 -20.35 0.31 17.69
CA TYR A 190 -20.54 1.48 16.81
C TYR A 190 -19.38 2.49 16.84
N ILE A 191 -18.28 2.14 17.53
CA ILE A 191 -17.07 2.94 17.59
C ILE A 191 -15.98 2.27 16.78
N ALA A 192 -15.42 2.99 15.82
CA ALA A 192 -14.41 2.50 14.89
C ALA A 192 -13.16 1.95 15.60
N GLY A 193 -12.75 0.74 15.25
CA GLY A 193 -11.55 0.05 15.73
C GLY A 193 -11.67 -1.47 15.60
N GLY A 194 -10.70 -2.11 14.95
CA GLY A 194 -10.76 -3.53 14.65
C GLY A 194 -11.63 -3.87 13.44
N PHE A 195 -12.31 -5.00 13.49
CA PHE A 195 -13.21 -5.43 12.42
C PHE A 195 -14.64 -4.97 12.70
N HIS A 196 -15.32 -4.51 11.66
CA HIS A 196 -16.72 -4.12 11.69
C HIS A 196 -17.46 -4.76 10.53
N ARG A 197 -18.58 -5.44 10.84
CA ARG A 197 -19.42 -6.10 9.85
C ARG A 197 -20.34 -5.09 9.20
N PHE A 198 -20.42 -5.13 7.87
CA PHE A 198 -21.38 -4.39 7.06
C PHE A 198 -22.14 -5.36 6.18
N SER A 199 -23.46 -5.20 6.06
CA SER A 199 -24.31 -6.04 5.22
C SER A 199 -25.21 -5.19 4.33
N ASN A 200 -25.63 -5.77 3.18
CA ASN A 200 -26.65 -5.21 2.33
C ASN A 200 -28.06 -5.69 2.77
N LEU A 201 -29.10 -5.20 2.11
CA LEU A 201 -30.48 -5.60 2.39
C LEU A 201 -30.79 -7.08 2.12
N ARG A 202 -29.93 -7.79 1.39
CA ARG A 202 -30.08 -9.24 1.12
C ARG A 202 -29.44 -10.10 2.21
N GLY A 203 -28.69 -9.49 3.14
CA GLY A 203 -27.93 -10.17 4.17
C GLY A 203 -26.52 -10.59 3.75
N ASP A 204 -26.11 -10.31 2.49
CA ASP A 204 -24.70 -10.50 2.10
C ASP A 204 -23.84 -9.50 2.85
N HIS A 205 -22.69 -9.92 3.35
CA HIS A 205 -21.87 -9.08 4.20
C HIS A 205 -20.37 -9.16 3.87
N THR A 206 -19.65 -8.20 4.41
CA THR A 206 -18.17 -8.15 4.46
C THR A 206 -17.74 -7.43 5.71
N TYR A 207 -16.44 -7.42 5.97
CA TYR A 207 -15.84 -6.71 7.09
C TYR A 207 -15.03 -5.53 6.59
N ILE A 208 -14.98 -4.47 7.40
CA ILE A 208 -14.01 -3.37 7.30
C ILE A 208 -13.04 -3.51 8.45
N TYR A 209 -11.74 -3.45 8.17
CA TYR A 209 -10.72 -3.38 9.21
C TYR A 209 -10.26 -1.93 9.43
N ILE A 210 -10.32 -1.47 10.68
CA ILE A 210 -9.89 -0.14 11.09
C ILE A 210 -8.76 -0.29 12.11
N ASP A 211 -7.56 0.06 11.68
CA ASP A 211 -6.36 0.00 12.52
C ASP A 211 -6.42 1.03 13.67
N GLN A 212 -5.83 0.69 14.82
CA GLN A 212 -5.76 1.56 15.99
C GLN A 212 -5.05 2.89 15.74
N TYR A 213 -4.20 2.97 14.74
CA TYR A 213 -3.49 4.19 14.35
C TYR A 213 -4.27 5.03 13.33
N SER A 214 -5.39 4.53 12.82
CA SER A 214 -6.16 5.24 11.81
C SER A 214 -6.80 6.51 12.36
N SER A 215 -7.00 7.50 11.52
CA SER A 215 -7.67 8.75 11.88
C SER A 215 -9.17 8.57 12.23
N ALA A 216 -9.73 7.39 11.96
CA ALA A 216 -11.10 7.02 12.30
C ALA A 216 -11.20 6.36 13.69
N PHE A 217 -10.12 5.76 14.22
CA PHE A 217 -10.15 5.00 15.47
C PHE A 217 -10.82 5.78 16.62
N GLY A 218 -11.69 5.12 17.34
CA GLY A 218 -12.45 5.72 18.46
C GLY A 218 -13.58 6.67 18.05
N LYS A 219 -13.88 6.82 16.73
CA LYS A 219 -14.97 7.66 16.24
C LYS A 219 -16.22 6.85 15.94
N PRO A 220 -17.44 7.46 16.01
CA PRO A 220 -18.66 6.78 15.64
C PRO A 220 -18.64 6.32 14.17
N LEU A 221 -19.11 5.09 13.93
CA LEU A 221 -19.37 4.56 12.61
C LEU A 221 -20.69 5.12 12.05
N PRO A 222 -20.86 5.14 10.72
CA PRO A 222 -22.12 5.57 10.10
C PRO A 222 -23.26 4.63 10.49
N THR A 223 -24.44 5.19 10.74
CA THR A 223 -25.66 4.44 11.13
C THR A 223 -26.63 4.21 9.96
N GLY A 224 -26.37 4.81 8.80
CA GLY A 224 -27.19 4.69 7.59
C GLY A 224 -26.54 3.82 6.51
N GLU A 225 -27.19 3.82 5.34
CA GLU A 225 -26.63 3.20 4.15
C GLU A 225 -25.43 3.99 3.65
N VAL A 226 -24.36 3.27 3.33
CA VAL A 226 -23.09 3.81 2.86
C VAL A 226 -22.58 3.04 1.64
N THR A 227 -21.70 3.67 0.91
CA THR A 227 -20.84 3.02 -0.07
C THR A 227 -19.50 2.74 0.58
N LEU A 228 -19.08 1.48 0.57
CA LEU A 228 -17.77 1.07 1.07
C LEU A 228 -16.79 1.01 -0.08
N THR A 229 -15.59 1.56 0.13
CA THR A 229 -14.47 1.43 -0.80
C THR A 229 -13.25 0.94 -0.03
N GLY A 230 -12.48 0.01 -0.61
CA GLY A 230 -11.28 -0.47 0.08
C GLY A 230 -10.52 -1.52 -0.71
N ILE A 231 -9.32 -1.82 -0.21
CA ILE A 231 -8.47 -2.88 -0.74
C ILE A 231 -8.95 -4.22 -0.15
N VAL A 232 -9.22 -5.18 -1.02
CA VAL A 232 -9.63 -6.53 -0.61
C VAL A 232 -8.48 -7.25 0.08
N THR A 233 -8.73 -7.80 1.25
CA THR A 233 -7.74 -8.55 2.04
C THR A 233 -8.38 -9.81 2.64
N TRP A 234 -7.66 -10.92 2.57
CA TRP A 234 -8.07 -12.18 3.16
C TRP A 234 -7.57 -12.32 4.59
N TYR A 235 -8.41 -12.91 5.44
CA TYR A 235 -8.10 -13.27 6.82
C TYR A 235 -8.48 -14.74 7.08
N PRO A 236 -7.66 -15.48 7.86
CA PRO A 236 -7.97 -16.88 8.18
C PRO A 236 -9.27 -17.02 8.98
N GLU A 237 -9.55 -16.04 9.83
CA GLU A 237 -10.77 -16.00 10.66
C GLU A 237 -11.06 -14.57 11.13
N ILE A 238 -12.33 -14.18 11.11
CA ILE A 238 -12.86 -12.96 11.71
C ILE A 238 -14.12 -13.35 12.49
N TYR A 239 -14.16 -13.15 13.81
CA TYR A 239 -15.30 -13.46 14.69
C TYR A 239 -15.87 -14.87 14.48
N GLY A 240 -15.00 -15.88 14.32
CA GLY A 240 -15.40 -17.27 14.09
C GLY A 240 -15.72 -17.64 12.63
N GLU A 241 -15.86 -16.66 11.73
CA GLU A 241 -16.00 -16.90 10.30
C GLU A 241 -14.63 -17.16 9.66
N LYS A 242 -14.44 -18.38 9.12
CA LYS A 242 -13.17 -18.80 8.51
C LYS A 242 -13.07 -18.36 7.05
N ASN A 243 -11.81 -18.14 6.60
CA ASN A 243 -11.51 -17.76 5.22
C ASN A 243 -12.27 -16.50 4.78
N THR A 244 -12.26 -15.49 5.63
CA THR A 244 -13.09 -14.30 5.50
C THR A 244 -12.38 -13.19 4.75
N ILE A 245 -13.14 -12.41 3.99
CA ILE A 245 -12.65 -11.23 3.28
C ILE A 245 -13.03 -9.98 4.08
N ALA A 246 -12.06 -9.08 4.24
CA ALA A 246 -12.30 -7.72 4.73
C ALA A 246 -11.76 -6.69 3.73
N LEU A 247 -12.26 -5.47 3.83
CA LEU A 247 -11.73 -4.33 3.09
C LEU A 247 -10.86 -3.47 4.01
N LEU A 248 -9.73 -3.00 3.47
CA LEU A 248 -8.89 -1.97 4.07
C LEU A 248 -9.25 -0.63 3.40
N PRO A 249 -9.92 0.29 4.09
CA PRO A 249 -10.19 1.63 3.57
C PRO A 249 -8.88 2.40 3.37
N ARG A 250 -8.91 3.41 2.51
CA ARG A 250 -7.79 4.35 2.33
C ARG A 250 -8.02 5.64 3.13
N TYR A 251 -9.32 6.00 3.26
CA TYR A 251 -9.80 7.24 3.87
C TYR A 251 -11.07 6.99 4.68
N LYS A 252 -11.41 7.92 5.58
CA LYS A 252 -12.70 7.93 6.27
C LYS A 252 -13.88 7.99 5.31
N SER A 253 -13.75 8.76 4.24
CA SER A 253 -14.80 8.85 3.20
C SER A 253 -15.06 7.52 2.47
N ASP A 254 -14.11 6.59 2.48
CA ASP A 254 -14.29 5.25 1.92
C ASP A 254 -15.29 4.38 2.71
N ILE A 255 -15.66 4.82 3.93
CA ILE A 255 -16.63 4.15 4.82
C ILE A 255 -17.74 5.09 5.28
N GLY A 256 -17.97 6.20 4.59
CA GLY A 256 -19.03 7.15 4.90
C GLY A 256 -18.83 8.00 6.16
N MET A 257 -17.56 8.20 6.60
CA MET A 257 -17.21 9.00 7.78
C MET A 257 -16.62 10.37 7.42
#